data_d0545573f99d95c4471ad9c48dc4d25f
#
_entry.id   d0545573f99d95c4471ad9c48dc4d25f
#
_cell.length_a   1.000
_cell.length_b   1.000
_cell.length_c   1.000
_cell.angle_alpha   90.00
_cell.angle_beta   90.00
_cell.angle_gamma   90.00
#
_symmetry.space_group_name_H-M   'P 1'
#
loop_
_entity.id
_entity.type
_entity.pdbx_description
1 polymer ?
#
loop_
_entity_poly.entity_id
_entity_poly.type
_entity_poly.pdbx_seq_one_letter_code
_entity_poly.pdbx_strand_id
1 'polypeptide(L)'
;MYIHNLDPVLLDFGLIVIRWYSLAYIFGIVIGWWFGKKIIIHILKNTNFKFKLDDFDDFISYLIISIIVGGRIGYVIFYNFNYYILNPLEIIKVWEGGMSFHGALIGIVIGTYLFSKKKSISMFFILDIIACVAPIGIFLGRIANFINSELIGKVTSASWGVIFPLVDTLPRHPSQLYEAMLEGVTLFLILNILIFKRKYKVGSSSYLFLIYYGFFRILSEIFREPDAQIGYVFSFFSMGTILSFFMILSGFVISGILKKNEI
;
A
#
# COMPACT_ATOMS: atom_id res chain seq x y z
N MET A 1 -29.48 -4.26 7.49
CA MET A 1 -28.13 -4.82 7.37
C MET A 1 -27.93 -5.35 5.97
N TYR A 2 -26.76 -5.15 5.38
CA TYR A 2 -26.44 -5.67 4.05
C TYR A 2 -25.85 -7.09 4.18
N ILE A 3 -26.34 -8.03 3.38
CA ILE A 3 -25.74 -9.37 3.27
C ILE A 3 -24.83 -9.36 2.04
N HIS A 4 -23.54 -9.60 2.26
CA HIS A 4 -22.54 -9.59 1.22
C HIS A 4 -22.71 -10.79 0.29
N ASN A 5 -22.86 -10.51 -1.01
CA ASN A 5 -23.06 -11.51 -2.06
C ASN A 5 -22.23 -11.23 -3.33
N LEU A 6 -21.19 -10.41 -3.21
CA LEU A 6 -20.33 -10.09 -4.35
C LEU A 6 -19.43 -11.27 -4.68
N ASP A 7 -19.27 -11.56 -5.97
CA ASP A 7 -18.38 -12.60 -6.45
C ASP A 7 -16.96 -12.04 -6.60
N PRO A 8 -15.93 -12.65 -5.98
CA PRO A 8 -14.52 -12.31 -6.21
C PRO A 8 -14.05 -12.45 -7.66
N VAL A 9 -14.72 -13.31 -8.45
CA VAL A 9 -14.44 -13.52 -9.86
C VAL A 9 -15.28 -12.57 -10.68
N LEU A 10 -14.63 -11.74 -11.50
CA LEU A 10 -15.31 -10.86 -12.43
C LEU A 10 -15.71 -11.59 -13.72
N LEU A 11 -14.79 -12.35 -14.29
CA LEU A 11 -15.00 -13.12 -15.51
C LEU A 11 -14.26 -14.45 -15.40
N ASP A 12 -14.95 -15.53 -15.80
CA ASP A 12 -14.39 -16.88 -15.87
C ASP A 12 -14.49 -17.39 -17.31
N PHE A 13 -13.33 -17.60 -17.93
CA PHE A 13 -13.20 -18.20 -19.27
C PHE A 13 -12.69 -19.65 -19.21
N GLY A 14 -12.75 -20.29 -18.04
CA GLY A 14 -12.24 -21.63 -17.78
C GLY A 14 -10.71 -21.67 -17.57
N LEU A 15 -9.92 -21.41 -18.59
CA LEU A 15 -8.45 -21.38 -18.49
C LEU A 15 -7.92 -20.07 -17.87
N ILE A 16 -8.66 -18.97 -17.99
CA ILE A 16 -8.29 -17.64 -17.49
C ILE A 16 -9.41 -17.14 -16.62
N VAL A 17 -9.13 -16.92 -15.33
CA VAL A 17 -10.06 -16.34 -14.36
C VAL A 17 -9.61 -14.94 -14.03
N ILE A 18 -10.42 -13.95 -14.36
CA ILE A 18 -10.16 -12.53 -14.03
C ILE A 18 -10.83 -12.22 -12.71
N ARG A 19 -10.03 -11.83 -11.72
CA ARG A 19 -10.48 -11.46 -10.38
C ARG A 19 -10.42 -9.95 -10.17
N TRP A 20 -11.33 -9.40 -9.38
CA TRP A 20 -11.33 -7.99 -8.99
C TRP A 20 -10.00 -7.56 -8.37
N TYR A 21 -9.36 -8.45 -7.63
CA TYR A 21 -8.08 -8.18 -6.98
C TYR A 21 -6.96 -7.91 -7.99
N SER A 22 -6.90 -8.71 -9.06
CA SER A 22 -5.92 -8.52 -10.14
C SER A 22 -6.13 -7.18 -10.87
N LEU A 23 -7.40 -6.82 -11.11
CA LEU A 23 -7.73 -5.52 -11.72
C LEU A 23 -7.37 -4.35 -10.81
N ALA A 24 -7.59 -4.48 -9.49
CA ALA A 24 -7.21 -3.45 -8.53
C ALA A 24 -5.71 -3.12 -8.60
N TYR A 25 -4.84 -4.13 -8.74
CA TYR A 25 -3.41 -3.91 -8.93
C TYR A 25 -3.10 -3.25 -10.27
N ILE A 26 -3.65 -3.75 -11.37
CA ILE A 26 -3.39 -3.21 -12.71
C ILE A 26 -3.84 -1.74 -12.77
N PHE A 27 -5.07 -1.44 -12.38
CA PHE A 27 -5.59 -0.08 -12.38
C PHE A 27 -4.84 0.82 -11.39
N GLY A 28 -4.47 0.31 -10.22
CA GLY A 28 -3.66 1.05 -9.25
C GLY A 28 -2.33 1.51 -9.84
N ILE A 29 -1.63 0.63 -10.56
CA ILE A 29 -0.35 0.95 -11.21
C ILE A 29 -0.57 1.91 -12.39
N VAL A 30 -1.53 1.64 -13.29
CA VAL A 30 -1.78 2.45 -14.49
C VAL A 30 -2.24 3.86 -14.11
N ILE A 31 -3.21 3.99 -13.22
CA ILE A 31 -3.70 5.29 -12.76
C ILE A 31 -2.60 6.01 -11.95
N GLY A 32 -1.88 5.30 -11.09
CA GLY A 32 -0.76 5.84 -10.34
C GLY A 32 0.36 6.36 -11.24
N TRP A 33 0.73 5.62 -12.28
CA TRP A 33 1.69 6.05 -13.29
C TRP A 33 1.24 7.33 -14.02
N TRP A 34 0.02 7.32 -14.57
CA TRP A 34 -0.55 8.48 -15.27
C TRP A 34 -0.61 9.71 -14.37
N PHE A 35 -1.10 9.56 -13.14
CA PHE A 35 -1.23 10.66 -12.20
C PHE A 35 0.14 11.12 -11.67
N GLY A 36 1.08 10.21 -11.49
CA GLY A 36 2.48 10.50 -11.12
C GLY A 36 3.15 11.42 -12.14
N LYS A 37 2.94 11.18 -13.44
CA LYS A 37 3.43 12.09 -14.50
C LYS A 37 2.86 13.52 -14.36
N LYS A 38 1.58 13.67 -13.98
CA LYS A 38 0.99 15.00 -13.73
C LYS A 38 1.65 15.72 -12.55
N ILE A 39 1.94 14.98 -11.47
CA ILE A 39 2.66 15.52 -10.32
C ILE A 39 4.06 15.98 -10.73
N ILE A 40 4.80 15.14 -11.47
CA ILE A 40 6.15 15.47 -11.96
C ILE A 40 6.11 16.75 -12.79
N ILE A 41 5.22 16.84 -13.77
CA ILE A 41 5.08 18.02 -14.63
C ILE A 41 4.78 19.27 -13.78
N HIS A 42 3.92 19.15 -12.77
CA HIS A 42 3.62 20.28 -11.87
C HIS A 42 4.87 20.72 -11.09
N ILE A 43 5.64 19.78 -10.52
CA ILE A 43 6.86 20.10 -9.79
C ILE A 43 7.88 20.76 -10.70
N LEU A 44 8.11 20.21 -11.89
CA LEU A 44 9.09 20.75 -12.85
C LEU A 44 8.74 22.17 -13.33
N LYS A 45 7.44 22.50 -13.48
CA LYS A 45 6.98 23.84 -13.83
C LYS A 45 7.20 24.88 -12.74
N ASN A 46 7.18 24.45 -11.47
CA ASN A 46 7.20 25.35 -10.31
C ASN A 46 8.54 25.31 -9.55
N THR A 47 9.53 24.57 -10.05
CA THR A 47 10.84 24.43 -9.42
C THR A 47 11.95 24.33 -10.49
N ASN A 48 13.19 24.52 -10.08
CA ASN A 48 14.35 24.30 -10.94
C ASN A 48 14.83 22.82 -10.98
N PHE A 49 13.97 21.91 -10.54
CA PHE A 49 14.29 20.49 -10.50
C PHE A 49 14.40 19.93 -11.93
N LYS A 50 15.44 19.11 -12.18
CA LYS A 50 15.64 18.51 -13.51
C LYS A 50 15.32 17.01 -13.41
N PHE A 51 14.33 16.59 -14.16
CA PHE A 51 13.94 15.18 -14.26
C PHE A 51 13.33 14.90 -15.64
N LYS A 52 13.64 13.76 -16.24
CA LYS A 52 13.04 13.33 -17.51
C LYS A 52 11.83 12.46 -17.26
N LEU A 53 10.71 12.73 -17.94
CA LEU A 53 9.49 11.92 -17.80
C LEU A 53 9.71 10.45 -18.18
N ASP A 54 10.58 10.19 -19.16
CA ASP A 54 10.93 8.83 -19.59
C ASP A 54 11.63 8.05 -18.47
N ASP A 55 12.38 8.72 -17.58
CA ASP A 55 12.97 8.07 -16.41
C ASP A 55 11.90 7.59 -15.43
N PHE A 56 10.73 8.21 -15.40
CA PHE A 56 9.62 7.72 -14.60
C PHE A 56 8.97 6.48 -15.23
N ASP A 57 8.91 6.39 -16.56
CA ASP A 57 8.46 5.20 -17.27
C ASP A 57 9.40 4.01 -17.00
N ASP A 58 10.70 4.23 -17.08
CA ASP A 58 11.69 3.25 -16.69
C ASP A 58 11.51 2.80 -15.24
N PHE A 59 11.24 3.74 -14.32
CA PHE A 59 11.04 3.47 -12.90
C PHE A 59 9.87 2.53 -12.63
N ILE A 60 8.78 2.61 -13.40
CA ILE A 60 7.62 1.71 -13.21
C ILE A 60 8.04 0.24 -13.35
N SER A 61 8.92 -0.08 -14.29
CA SER A 61 9.46 -1.44 -14.43
C SER A 61 10.25 -1.88 -13.19
N TYR A 62 11.08 -0.98 -12.64
CA TYR A 62 11.79 -1.24 -11.37
C TYR A 62 10.82 -1.43 -10.21
N LEU A 63 9.77 -0.61 -10.15
CA LEU A 63 8.73 -0.69 -9.11
C LEU A 63 8.03 -2.05 -9.13
N ILE A 64 7.56 -2.49 -10.30
CA ILE A 64 6.86 -3.78 -10.45
C ILE A 64 7.76 -4.94 -10.04
N ILE A 65 9.00 -4.98 -10.55
CA ILE A 65 9.96 -6.03 -10.21
C ILE A 65 10.26 -6.01 -8.71
N SER A 66 10.43 -4.83 -8.12
CA SER A 66 10.73 -4.67 -6.71
C SER A 66 9.58 -5.15 -5.81
N ILE A 67 8.33 -4.90 -6.19
CA ILE A 67 7.14 -5.40 -5.50
C ILE A 67 7.10 -6.93 -5.54
N ILE A 68 7.30 -7.52 -6.72
CA ILE A 68 7.24 -8.98 -6.91
C ILE A 68 8.36 -9.66 -6.14
N VAL A 69 9.60 -9.23 -6.37
CA VAL A 69 10.78 -9.84 -5.74
C VAL A 69 10.77 -9.65 -4.22
N GLY A 70 10.51 -8.41 -3.78
CA GLY A 70 10.46 -8.10 -2.36
C GLY A 70 9.32 -8.83 -1.66
N GLY A 71 8.14 -8.86 -2.25
CA GLY A 71 6.98 -9.58 -1.73
C GLY A 71 7.23 -11.06 -1.59
N ARG A 72 7.85 -11.69 -2.60
CA ARG A 72 8.17 -13.12 -2.57
C ARG A 72 9.27 -13.45 -1.57
N ILE A 73 10.37 -12.72 -1.58
CA ILE A 73 11.48 -12.91 -0.62
C ILE A 73 10.97 -12.69 0.82
N GLY A 74 10.18 -11.64 1.05
CA GLY A 74 9.59 -11.41 2.37
C GLY A 74 8.66 -12.54 2.83
N TYR A 75 7.88 -13.12 1.92
CA TYR A 75 7.05 -14.29 2.25
C TYR A 75 7.90 -15.51 2.61
N VAL A 76 8.90 -15.81 1.81
CA VAL A 76 9.86 -16.91 2.05
C VAL A 76 10.50 -16.79 3.44
N ILE A 77 11.00 -15.61 3.79
CA ILE A 77 11.76 -15.40 5.02
C ILE A 77 10.84 -15.41 6.26
N PHE A 78 9.70 -14.73 6.21
CA PHE A 78 8.89 -14.47 7.39
C PHE A 78 7.78 -15.50 7.64
N TYR A 79 7.31 -16.20 6.60
CA TYR A 79 6.13 -17.06 6.73
C TYR A 79 6.41 -18.55 6.51
N ASN A 80 7.40 -18.93 5.68
CA ASN A 80 7.56 -20.33 5.30
C ASN A 80 9.02 -20.74 5.06
N PHE A 81 9.94 -20.20 5.84
CA PHE A 81 11.39 -20.34 5.66
C PHE A 81 11.87 -21.78 5.56
N ASN A 82 11.44 -22.64 6.49
CA ASN A 82 11.86 -24.05 6.52
C ASN A 82 11.43 -24.83 5.27
N TYR A 83 10.26 -24.54 4.74
CA TYR A 83 9.79 -25.18 3.50
C TYR A 83 10.66 -24.80 2.31
N TYR A 84 10.95 -23.50 2.15
CA TYR A 84 11.69 -23.01 0.99
C TYR A 84 13.19 -23.31 1.02
N ILE A 85 13.81 -23.54 2.18
CA ILE A 85 15.18 -24.06 2.27
C ILE A 85 15.24 -25.47 1.67
N LEU A 86 14.24 -26.31 1.96
CA LEU A 86 14.18 -27.67 1.44
C LEU A 86 13.74 -27.72 -0.03
N ASN A 87 13.03 -26.70 -0.51
CA ASN A 87 12.48 -26.63 -1.87
C ASN A 87 12.81 -25.29 -2.56
N PRO A 88 14.09 -24.98 -2.86
CA PRO A 88 14.49 -23.65 -3.31
C PRO A 88 13.91 -23.25 -4.67
N LEU A 89 13.58 -24.20 -5.54
CA LEU A 89 12.94 -23.94 -6.83
C LEU A 89 11.50 -23.42 -6.69
N GLU A 90 10.85 -23.70 -5.56
CA GLU A 90 9.50 -23.16 -5.30
C GLU A 90 9.50 -21.64 -5.05
N ILE A 91 10.67 -21.05 -4.73
CA ILE A 91 10.79 -19.60 -4.51
C ILE A 91 10.39 -18.80 -5.76
N ILE A 92 10.70 -19.28 -6.95
CA ILE A 92 10.41 -18.56 -8.21
C ILE A 92 8.95 -18.69 -8.68
N LYS A 93 8.18 -19.61 -8.10
CA LYS A 93 6.77 -19.85 -8.48
C LYS A 93 5.84 -18.81 -7.84
N VAL A 94 5.97 -17.55 -8.24
CA VAL A 94 5.15 -16.44 -7.71
C VAL A 94 3.66 -16.57 -8.06
N TRP A 95 3.31 -17.34 -9.09
CA TRP A 95 1.94 -17.59 -9.53
C TRP A 95 1.15 -18.51 -8.61
N GLU A 96 1.81 -19.26 -7.72
CA GLU A 96 1.17 -20.10 -6.71
C GLU A 96 0.75 -19.30 -5.46
N GLY A 97 0.96 -17.97 -5.48
CA GLY A 97 0.69 -17.10 -4.33
C GLY A 97 1.87 -16.97 -3.36
N GLY A 98 1.61 -16.56 -2.13
CA GLY A 98 2.65 -16.38 -1.11
C GLY A 98 3.46 -15.09 -1.33
N MET A 99 2.82 -13.96 -1.05
CA MET A 99 3.41 -12.63 -1.13
C MET A 99 3.29 -11.90 0.22
N SER A 100 4.38 -11.26 0.64
CA SER A 100 4.42 -10.45 1.86
C SER A 100 4.28 -8.97 1.53
N PHE A 101 3.30 -8.32 2.13
CA PHE A 101 3.14 -6.86 2.01
C PHE A 101 4.39 -6.11 2.50
N HIS A 102 4.92 -6.48 3.66
CA HIS A 102 6.11 -5.84 4.21
C HIS A 102 7.35 -6.08 3.34
N GLY A 103 7.47 -7.30 2.78
CA GLY A 103 8.51 -7.61 1.82
C GLY A 103 8.41 -6.75 0.55
N ALA A 104 7.20 -6.55 0.02
CA ALA A 104 6.97 -5.66 -1.12
C ALA A 104 7.35 -4.21 -0.79
N LEU A 105 6.98 -3.70 0.39
CA LEU A 105 7.32 -2.34 0.83
C LEU A 105 8.83 -2.13 0.93
N ILE A 106 9.55 -3.07 1.54
CA ILE A 106 11.02 -3.06 1.59
C ILE A 106 11.61 -3.11 0.18
N GLY A 107 11.04 -3.97 -0.68
CA GLY A 107 11.42 -4.07 -2.09
C GLY A 107 11.29 -2.73 -2.83
N ILE A 108 10.17 -2.01 -2.66
CA ILE A 108 9.97 -0.68 -3.23
C ILE A 108 11.06 0.30 -2.79
N VAL A 109 11.38 0.33 -1.50
CA VAL A 109 12.42 1.22 -0.97
C VAL A 109 13.79 0.90 -1.57
N ILE A 110 14.17 -0.38 -1.60
CA ILE A 110 15.44 -0.84 -2.20
C ILE A 110 15.46 -0.54 -3.70
N GLY A 111 14.41 -0.89 -4.44
CA GLY A 111 14.33 -0.65 -5.88
C GLY A 111 14.40 0.84 -6.23
N THR A 112 13.71 1.69 -5.44
CA THR A 112 13.79 3.14 -5.60
C THR A 112 15.20 3.65 -5.33
N TYR A 113 15.87 3.15 -4.30
CA TYR A 113 17.26 3.50 -4.01
C TYR A 113 18.21 3.12 -5.17
N LEU A 114 18.12 1.88 -5.68
CA LEU A 114 18.96 1.40 -6.78
C LEU A 114 18.72 2.20 -8.07
N PHE A 115 17.44 2.47 -8.39
CA PHE A 115 17.09 3.30 -9.54
C PHE A 115 17.61 4.72 -9.40
N SER A 116 17.40 5.35 -8.25
CA SER A 116 17.86 6.70 -7.96
C SER A 116 19.38 6.83 -8.10
N LYS A 117 20.11 5.84 -7.59
CA LYS A 117 21.57 5.80 -7.71
C LYS A 117 22.02 5.66 -9.17
N LYS A 118 21.38 4.77 -9.95
CA LYS A 118 21.68 4.55 -11.38
C LYS A 118 21.44 5.79 -12.22
N LYS A 119 20.36 6.52 -11.95
CA LYS A 119 19.96 7.72 -12.72
C LYS A 119 20.50 9.04 -12.13
N SER A 120 21.21 8.99 -10.98
CA SER A 120 21.70 10.19 -10.25
C SER A 120 20.56 11.15 -9.88
N ILE A 121 19.43 10.60 -9.44
CA ILE A 121 18.22 11.32 -9.05
C ILE A 121 18.03 11.20 -7.54
N SER A 122 17.40 12.20 -6.92
CA SER A 122 17.03 12.11 -5.49
C SER A 122 16.03 10.97 -5.26
N MET A 123 16.37 10.04 -4.37
CA MET A 123 15.47 8.99 -3.94
C MET A 123 14.16 9.56 -3.36
N PHE A 124 14.25 10.60 -2.54
CA PHE A 124 13.09 11.22 -1.92
C PHE A 124 12.18 11.91 -2.93
N PHE A 125 12.71 12.39 -4.07
CA PHE A 125 11.86 12.91 -5.15
C PHE A 125 10.92 11.83 -5.69
N ILE A 126 11.46 10.63 -5.97
CA ILE A 126 10.66 9.50 -6.47
C ILE A 126 9.70 8.99 -5.39
N LEU A 127 10.17 8.87 -4.15
CA LEU A 127 9.32 8.45 -3.02
C LEU A 127 8.18 9.43 -2.76
N ASP A 128 8.36 10.73 -2.98
CA ASP A 128 7.28 11.72 -2.87
C ASP A 128 6.18 11.50 -3.91
N ILE A 129 6.57 11.15 -5.14
CA ILE A 129 5.61 10.84 -6.19
C ILE A 129 4.85 9.56 -5.84
N ILE A 130 5.58 8.50 -5.41
CA ILE A 130 4.97 7.25 -4.94
C ILE A 130 4.00 7.53 -3.79
N ALA A 131 4.41 8.31 -2.79
CA ALA A 131 3.58 8.66 -1.64
C ALA A 131 2.26 9.31 -2.04
N CYS A 132 2.26 10.17 -3.07
CA CYS A 132 1.07 10.84 -3.56
C CYS A 132 0.13 9.93 -4.38
N VAL A 133 0.68 8.89 -5.04
CA VAL A 133 -0.13 8.00 -5.89
C VAL A 133 -0.48 6.66 -5.23
N ALA A 134 0.30 6.20 -4.26
CA ALA A 134 0.07 4.94 -3.55
C ALA A 134 -1.34 4.81 -2.95
N PRO A 135 -1.95 5.88 -2.41
CA PRO A 135 -3.32 5.82 -1.89
C PRO A 135 -4.37 5.37 -2.91
N ILE A 136 -4.12 5.57 -4.23
CA ILE A 136 -5.00 5.06 -5.30
C ILE A 136 -5.01 3.54 -5.28
N GLY A 137 -3.83 2.93 -5.23
CA GLY A 137 -3.69 1.47 -5.16
C GLY A 137 -4.24 0.91 -3.84
N ILE A 138 -4.03 1.61 -2.72
CA ILE A 138 -4.58 1.24 -1.42
C ILE A 138 -6.11 1.24 -1.49
N PHE A 139 -6.74 2.30 -1.98
CA PHE A 139 -8.19 2.38 -2.16
C PHE A 139 -8.73 1.18 -2.95
N LEU A 140 -8.19 0.94 -4.14
CA LEU A 140 -8.63 -0.15 -5.01
C LEU A 140 -8.41 -1.53 -4.37
N GLY A 141 -7.29 -1.72 -3.68
CA GLY A 141 -7.00 -2.94 -2.95
C GLY A 141 -7.99 -3.19 -1.79
N ARG A 142 -8.38 -2.14 -1.05
CA ARG A 142 -9.39 -2.26 0.02
C ARG A 142 -10.77 -2.59 -0.51
N ILE A 143 -11.15 -2.00 -1.65
CA ILE A 143 -12.40 -2.38 -2.33
C ILE A 143 -12.36 -3.85 -2.77
N ALA A 144 -11.23 -4.32 -3.31
CA ALA A 144 -11.06 -5.73 -3.66
C ALA A 144 -11.13 -6.65 -2.43
N ASN A 145 -10.53 -6.27 -1.29
CA ASN A 145 -10.67 -7.01 -0.04
C ASN A 145 -12.14 -7.08 0.43
N PHE A 146 -12.91 -6.00 0.29
CA PHE A 146 -14.34 -6.02 0.59
C PHE A 146 -15.08 -7.01 -0.30
N ILE A 147 -14.85 -6.97 -1.62
CA ILE A 147 -15.47 -7.90 -2.58
C ILE A 147 -15.10 -9.36 -2.25
N ASN A 148 -13.86 -9.61 -1.85
CA ASN A 148 -13.37 -10.95 -1.50
C ASN A 148 -13.80 -11.43 -0.09
N SER A 149 -14.50 -10.62 0.70
CA SER A 149 -14.82 -10.92 2.11
C SER A 149 -13.57 -11.17 2.98
N GLU A 150 -12.48 -10.48 2.68
CA GLU A 150 -11.20 -10.57 3.40
C GLU A 150 -11.03 -9.40 4.37
N LEU A 151 -10.18 -9.57 5.40
CA LEU A 151 -9.78 -8.51 6.33
C LEU A 151 -10.98 -7.81 6.98
N ILE A 152 -11.96 -8.58 7.38
CA ILE A 152 -13.23 -8.12 7.94
C ILE A 152 -13.08 -7.38 9.27
N GLY A 153 -14.11 -6.63 9.63
CA GLY A 153 -14.17 -5.93 10.91
C GLY A 153 -14.73 -6.77 12.05
N LYS A 154 -14.63 -6.21 13.25
CA LYS A 154 -15.22 -6.76 14.48
C LYS A 154 -16.72 -6.83 14.37
N VAL A 155 -17.32 -7.72 15.15
CA VAL A 155 -18.79 -7.83 15.28
C VAL A 155 -19.36 -6.50 15.78
N THR A 156 -20.50 -6.09 15.21
CA THR A 156 -21.14 -4.82 15.53
C THR A 156 -22.67 -4.93 15.57
N SER A 157 -23.29 -4.11 16.39
CA SER A 157 -24.75 -3.89 16.39
C SER A 157 -25.18 -2.69 15.54
N ALA A 158 -24.26 -2.01 14.86
CA ALA A 158 -24.55 -0.84 14.03
C ALA A 158 -25.49 -1.21 12.86
N SER A 159 -26.40 -0.31 12.50
CA SER A 159 -27.38 -0.53 11.44
C SER A 159 -26.75 -0.75 10.05
N TRP A 160 -25.53 -0.26 9.83
CA TRP A 160 -24.74 -0.43 8.62
C TRP A 160 -23.78 -1.63 8.65
N GLY A 161 -23.89 -2.49 9.68
CA GLY A 161 -23.13 -3.74 9.73
C GLY A 161 -23.37 -4.61 8.50
N VAL A 162 -22.33 -5.31 8.05
CA VAL A 162 -22.34 -6.21 6.90
C VAL A 162 -22.18 -7.64 7.39
N ILE A 163 -23.02 -8.54 6.91
CA ILE A 163 -22.90 -9.98 7.13
C ILE A 163 -22.08 -10.53 5.96
N PHE A 164 -20.99 -11.23 6.26
CA PHE A 164 -20.13 -11.91 5.27
C PHE A 164 -20.37 -13.42 5.35
N PRO A 165 -21.28 -14.00 4.53
CA PRO A 165 -21.66 -15.41 4.65
C PRO A 165 -20.52 -16.40 4.45
N LEU A 166 -19.45 -16.00 3.76
CA LEU A 166 -18.23 -16.80 3.61
C LEU A 166 -17.40 -16.90 4.88
N VAL A 167 -17.70 -16.06 5.89
CA VAL A 167 -16.99 -16.01 7.17
C VAL A 167 -17.88 -16.51 8.30
N ASP A 168 -19.00 -15.83 8.54
CA ASP A 168 -20.00 -16.19 9.56
C ASP A 168 -21.34 -15.50 9.29
N THR A 169 -22.29 -15.66 10.23
CA THR A 169 -23.62 -15.06 10.16
C THR A 169 -23.77 -13.78 10.99
N LEU A 170 -22.68 -13.29 11.58
CA LEU A 170 -22.71 -12.13 12.45
C LEU A 170 -22.52 -10.83 11.66
N PRO A 171 -23.22 -9.75 12.04
CA PRO A 171 -22.98 -8.45 11.43
C PRO A 171 -21.62 -7.90 11.90
N ARG A 172 -20.82 -7.42 10.95
CA ARG A 172 -19.46 -6.93 11.18
C ARG A 172 -19.26 -5.54 10.62
N HIS A 173 -18.35 -4.76 11.20
CA HIS A 173 -17.92 -3.51 10.60
C HIS A 173 -17.31 -3.78 9.21
N PRO A 174 -17.72 -3.04 8.15
CA PRO A 174 -17.04 -3.08 6.85
C PRO A 174 -15.71 -2.32 6.93
N SER A 175 -14.75 -2.84 7.72
CA SER A 175 -13.47 -2.19 7.99
C SER A 175 -12.68 -1.88 6.73
N GLN A 176 -12.82 -2.72 5.69
CA GLN A 176 -12.20 -2.51 4.39
C GLN A 176 -12.64 -1.18 3.75
N LEU A 177 -13.92 -0.82 3.89
CA LEU A 177 -14.46 0.45 3.39
C LEU A 177 -13.96 1.64 4.22
N TYR A 178 -13.80 1.48 5.55
CA TYR A 178 -13.21 2.51 6.40
C TYR A 178 -11.74 2.75 6.02
N GLU A 179 -10.98 1.67 5.81
CA GLU A 179 -9.60 1.73 5.34
C GLU A 179 -9.52 2.37 3.95
N ALA A 180 -10.41 2.02 3.02
CA ALA A 180 -10.48 2.64 1.70
C ALA A 180 -10.69 4.15 1.77
N MET A 181 -11.58 4.61 2.65
CA MET A 181 -11.87 6.04 2.81
C MET A 181 -10.73 6.79 3.52
N LEU A 182 -10.15 6.24 4.57
CA LEU A 182 -9.11 6.88 5.37
C LEU A 182 -7.74 6.80 4.68
N GLU A 183 -7.27 5.56 4.41
CA GLU A 183 -5.94 5.28 3.86
C GLU A 183 -5.88 5.52 2.34
N GLY A 184 -7.00 5.40 1.65
CA GLY A 184 -7.15 5.68 0.22
C GLY A 184 -7.54 7.14 -0.03
N VAL A 185 -8.83 7.46 0.04
CA VAL A 185 -9.37 8.76 -0.41
C VAL A 185 -8.82 9.92 0.39
N THR A 186 -8.93 9.88 1.73
CA THR A 186 -8.53 11.02 2.58
C THR A 186 -7.02 11.28 2.48
N LEU A 187 -6.21 10.23 2.53
CA LEU A 187 -4.76 10.34 2.40
C LEU A 187 -4.37 10.88 1.01
N PHE A 188 -5.01 10.40 -0.06
CA PHE A 188 -4.84 10.92 -1.42
C PHE A 188 -5.09 12.42 -1.47
N LEU A 189 -6.22 12.87 -0.95
CA LEU A 189 -6.60 14.28 -0.97
C LEU A 189 -5.61 15.13 -0.19
N ILE A 190 -5.22 14.74 1.01
CA ILE A 190 -4.27 15.48 1.84
C ILE A 190 -2.94 15.65 1.10
N LEU A 191 -2.32 14.58 0.63
CA LEU A 191 -1.00 14.63 0.02
C LEU A 191 -1.01 15.40 -1.31
N ASN A 192 -2.06 15.20 -2.12
CA ASN A 192 -2.14 15.89 -3.40
C ASN A 192 -2.53 17.38 -3.25
N ILE A 193 -3.39 17.74 -2.31
CA ILE A 193 -3.63 19.16 -2.01
C ILE A 193 -2.32 19.85 -1.57
N LEU A 194 -1.52 19.18 -0.75
CA LEU A 194 -0.26 19.75 -0.27
C LEU A 194 0.76 19.92 -1.40
N ILE A 195 0.95 18.92 -2.26
CA ILE A 195 1.94 18.97 -3.35
C ILE A 195 1.56 19.98 -4.44
N PHE A 196 0.25 20.14 -4.72
CA PHE A 196 -0.22 21.09 -5.74
C PHE A 196 -0.37 22.53 -5.23
N LYS A 197 -0.63 22.75 -3.92
CA LYS A 197 -0.89 24.09 -3.38
C LYS A 197 0.28 24.70 -2.61
N ARG A 198 1.25 23.90 -2.15
CA ARG A 198 2.41 24.40 -1.38
C ARG A 198 3.67 24.39 -2.23
N LYS A 199 4.67 25.18 -1.79
CA LYS A 199 6.01 25.10 -2.37
C LYS A 199 6.56 23.70 -2.10
N TYR A 200 6.91 22.99 -3.18
CA TYR A 200 7.44 21.64 -3.09
C TYR A 200 8.78 21.61 -2.37
N LYS A 201 8.90 20.67 -1.46
CA LYS A 201 10.15 20.34 -0.74
C LYS A 201 10.38 18.83 -0.86
N VAL A 202 11.58 18.45 -1.30
CA VAL A 202 11.95 17.04 -1.50
C VAL A 202 11.80 16.27 -0.18
N GLY A 203 11.13 15.12 -0.22
CA GLY A 203 10.87 14.24 0.90
C GLY A 203 9.61 14.60 1.71
N SER A 204 8.97 15.76 1.40
CA SER A 204 7.83 16.22 2.21
C SER A 204 6.61 15.29 2.12
N SER A 205 6.27 14.80 0.93
CA SER A 205 5.14 13.88 0.77
C SER A 205 5.46 12.51 1.36
N SER A 206 6.72 12.08 1.31
CA SER A 206 7.18 10.79 1.84
C SER A 206 7.01 10.70 3.36
N TYR A 207 7.51 11.68 4.13
CA TYR A 207 7.33 11.63 5.58
C TYR A 207 5.88 11.90 6.00
N LEU A 208 5.14 12.74 5.29
CA LEU A 208 3.72 12.97 5.57
C LEU A 208 2.87 11.73 5.27
N PHE A 209 3.20 10.98 4.21
CA PHE A 209 2.56 9.69 3.95
C PHE A 209 2.72 8.74 5.14
N LEU A 210 3.94 8.57 5.65
CA LEU A 210 4.20 7.69 6.79
C LEU A 210 3.40 8.10 8.03
N ILE A 211 3.35 9.41 8.32
CA ILE A 211 2.63 9.94 9.50
C ILE A 211 1.12 9.75 9.33
N TYR A 212 0.53 10.22 8.22
CA TYR A 212 -0.92 10.18 8.04
C TYR A 212 -1.43 8.76 7.79
N TYR A 213 -0.71 7.95 6.99
CA TYR A 213 -1.07 6.56 6.80
C TYR A 213 -1.07 5.80 8.12
N GLY A 214 0.01 5.92 8.90
CA GLY A 214 0.10 5.28 10.22
C GLY A 214 -1.02 5.72 11.16
N PHE A 215 -1.36 7.02 11.16
CA PHE A 215 -2.47 7.53 11.95
C PHE A 215 -3.82 6.96 11.51
N PHE A 216 -4.13 6.98 10.21
CA PHE A 216 -5.37 6.43 9.67
C PHE A 216 -5.46 4.93 9.86
N ARG A 217 -4.34 4.24 9.77
CA ARG A 217 -4.27 2.80 10.04
C ARG A 217 -4.61 2.47 11.49
N ILE A 218 -4.08 3.21 12.46
CA ILE A 218 -4.44 3.05 13.88
C ILE A 218 -5.93 3.29 14.10
N LEU A 219 -6.52 4.30 13.46
CA LEU A 219 -7.95 4.58 13.55
C LEU A 219 -8.79 3.43 12.99
N SER A 220 -8.41 2.87 11.86
CA SER A 220 -9.17 1.76 11.25
C SER A 220 -9.03 0.44 12.02
N GLU A 221 -7.89 0.21 12.68
CA GLU A 221 -7.66 -0.98 13.52
C GLU A 221 -8.64 -1.08 14.71
N ILE A 222 -9.22 0.03 15.14
CA ILE A 222 -10.27 0.02 16.19
C ILE A 222 -11.44 -0.87 15.77
N PHE A 223 -11.78 -0.86 14.48
CA PHE A 223 -12.93 -1.56 13.89
C PHE A 223 -12.58 -2.88 13.23
N ARG A 224 -11.29 -3.13 12.98
CA ARG A 224 -10.81 -4.31 12.28
C ARG A 224 -10.63 -5.49 13.21
N GLU A 225 -10.97 -6.70 12.74
CA GLU A 225 -10.62 -7.94 13.42
C GLU A 225 -9.10 -8.18 13.25
N PRO A 226 -8.36 -8.50 14.31
CA PRO A 226 -6.95 -8.85 14.19
C PRO A 226 -6.74 -10.06 13.30
N ASP A 227 -5.58 -10.12 12.64
CA ASP A 227 -5.23 -11.26 11.78
C ASP A 227 -5.20 -12.55 12.62
N ALA A 228 -5.99 -13.55 12.21
CA ALA A 228 -6.19 -14.80 12.98
C ALA A 228 -4.89 -15.56 13.32
N GLN A 229 -3.84 -15.39 12.49
CA GLN A 229 -2.54 -16.04 12.67
C GLN A 229 -1.70 -15.43 13.79
N ILE A 230 -1.86 -14.13 14.06
CA ILE A 230 -1.01 -13.37 14.99
C ILE A 230 -1.80 -12.95 16.24
N GLY A 231 -3.09 -12.62 16.09
CA GLY A 231 -3.93 -12.11 17.16
C GLY A 231 -3.46 -10.75 17.69
N TYR A 232 -3.65 -10.55 18.99
CA TYR A 232 -3.16 -9.37 19.70
C TYR A 232 -1.76 -9.62 20.28
N VAL A 233 -0.84 -8.73 20.01
CA VAL A 233 0.47 -8.67 20.65
C VAL A 233 0.31 -7.97 22.00
N PHE A 234 0.91 -8.52 23.08
CA PHE A 234 0.74 -8.03 24.45
C PHE A 234 -0.73 -7.88 24.89
N SER A 235 -1.65 -8.70 24.34
CA SER A 235 -3.10 -8.71 24.64
C SER A 235 -3.87 -7.45 24.27
N PHE A 236 -3.24 -6.40 23.74
CA PHE A 236 -3.89 -5.10 23.47
C PHE A 236 -3.67 -4.57 22.06
N PHE A 237 -2.52 -4.81 21.45
CA PHE A 237 -2.16 -4.19 20.18
C PHE A 237 -2.21 -5.21 19.05
N SER A 238 -2.86 -4.86 17.94
CA SER A 238 -2.70 -5.60 16.70
C SER A 238 -1.31 -5.34 16.10
N MET A 239 -0.80 -6.26 15.30
CA MET A 239 0.44 -6.04 14.55
C MET A 239 0.33 -4.78 13.65
N GLY A 240 -0.84 -4.52 13.08
CA GLY A 240 -1.12 -3.32 12.30
C GLY A 240 -0.90 -2.03 13.11
N THR A 241 -1.36 -2.00 14.37
CA THR A 241 -1.14 -0.84 15.28
C THR A 241 0.34 -0.62 15.56
N ILE A 242 1.08 -1.69 15.89
CA ILE A 242 2.51 -1.61 16.21
C ILE A 242 3.31 -1.07 15.01
N LEU A 243 3.11 -1.66 13.84
CA LEU A 243 3.80 -1.23 12.62
C LEU A 243 3.46 0.21 12.24
N SER A 244 2.21 0.62 12.42
CA SER A 244 1.77 1.98 12.16
C SER A 244 2.43 2.99 13.10
N PHE A 245 2.64 2.64 14.36
CA PHE A 245 3.39 3.46 15.30
C PHE A 245 4.84 3.68 14.84
N PHE A 246 5.51 2.61 14.39
CA PHE A 246 6.86 2.73 13.82
C PHE A 246 6.89 3.55 12.54
N MET A 247 5.85 3.48 11.69
CA MET A 247 5.73 4.33 10.49
C MET A 247 5.63 5.80 10.88
N ILE A 248 4.79 6.16 11.85
CA ILE A 248 4.65 7.53 12.35
C ILE A 248 6.00 8.03 12.90
N LEU A 249 6.66 7.24 13.73
CA LEU A 249 7.96 7.59 14.30
C LEU A 249 9.01 7.82 13.20
N SER A 250 9.08 6.91 12.22
CA SER A 250 9.97 7.03 11.06
C SER A 250 9.69 8.30 10.26
N GLY A 251 8.42 8.66 10.07
CA GLY A 251 8.02 9.89 9.39
C GLY A 251 8.54 11.14 10.13
N PHE A 252 8.43 11.19 11.46
CA PHE A 252 9.00 12.30 12.24
C PHE A 252 10.52 12.35 12.18
N VAL A 253 11.20 11.22 12.26
CA VAL A 253 12.67 11.14 12.14
C VAL A 253 13.12 11.67 10.77
N ILE A 254 12.52 11.20 9.67
CA ILE A 254 12.83 11.65 8.32
C ILE A 254 12.58 13.15 8.18
N SER A 255 11.45 13.66 8.70
CA SER A 255 11.16 15.10 8.70
C SER A 255 12.24 15.91 9.43
N GLY A 256 12.72 15.42 10.57
CA GLY A 256 13.80 16.06 11.33
C GLY A 256 15.13 16.10 10.56
N ILE A 257 15.51 14.98 9.93
CA ILE A 257 16.74 14.87 9.14
C ILE A 257 16.70 15.82 7.94
N LEU A 258 15.59 15.81 7.19
CA LEU A 258 15.45 16.66 6.00
C LEU A 258 15.47 18.14 6.32
N LYS A 259 14.83 18.58 7.43
CA LYS A 259 14.87 19.97 7.88
C LYS A 259 16.28 20.41 8.27
N LYS A 260 17.07 19.52 8.90
CA LYS A 260 18.45 19.82 9.29
C LYS A 260 19.37 20.01 8.09
N ASN A 261 19.08 19.31 6.98
CA ASN A 261 19.90 19.41 5.75
C ASN A 261 19.50 20.59 4.84
N GLU A 262 18.39 21.30 5.15
CA GLU A 262 17.97 22.53 4.44
C GLU A 262 18.60 23.80 5.05
N ILE A 263 19.28 23.71 6.22
CA ILE A 263 20.03 24.79 6.88
C ILE A 263 21.50 24.74 6.48
#